data_ab724322fdf5fcc94cb9ec97ab2153b3
#
_entry.id   ab724322fdf5fcc94cb9ec97ab2153b3
#
_cell.length_a   1.000
_cell.length_b   1.000
_cell.length_c   1.000
_cell.angle_alpha   90.00
_cell.angle_beta   90.00
_cell.angle_gamma   90.00
#
_symmetry.space_group_name_H-M   'P 1'
#
loop_
_entity.id
_entity.type
_entity.pdbx_description
1 polymer ?
#
loop_
_entity_poly.entity_id
_entity_poly.type
_entity_poly.pdbx_seq_one_letter_code
_entity_poly.pdbx_strand_id
1 'polypeptide(L)'
;MNSCAALERVNYVPGQLLTAADLKAEQEYFSARLRRHNRQLHGWGVVRGLTVTTANSSEIVIEPGIAIDCAGNEIHVCARLRYKIPRNLAMHFVVLEYAETAISPVPIVSGAPGVAEEVCFIRIQEGFRADIVDLDPTSGHRGKAPGTPGCGCLHPICIARVKKGIHGWKVELRGRRRA
;
A
#
# COMPACT_ATOMS: atom_id res chain seq x y z
N MET A 1 -21.10 -10.63 5.75
CA MET A 1 -21.06 -10.12 7.16
C MET A 1 -19.60 -10.20 7.59
N ASN A 2 -18.89 -9.05 7.68
CA ASN A 2 -17.54 -9.06 8.23
C ASN A 2 -17.65 -9.34 9.73
N SER A 3 -17.28 -10.55 10.14
CA SER A 3 -17.16 -10.85 11.56
C SER A 3 -16.12 -9.89 12.14
N CYS A 4 -16.52 -9.11 13.11
CA CYS A 4 -15.59 -8.28 13.88
C CYS A 4 -14.75 -9.22 14.73
N ALA A 5 -13.68 -9.79 14.16
CA ALA A 5 -12.76 -10.63 14.88
C ALA A 5 -12.11 -9.81 16.01
N ALA A 6 -12.18 -10.35 17.24
CA ALA A 6 -11.46 -9.79 18.37
C ALA A 6 -9.96 -9.84 18.08
N LEU A 7 -9.25 -8.77 18.42
CA LEU A 7 -7.79 -8.77 18.35
C LEU A 7 -7.25 -9.42 19.63
N GLU A 8 -6.38 -10.39 19.45
CA GLU A 8 -5.68 -11.07 20.53
C GLU A 8 -4.25 -10.53 20.63
N ARG A 9 -3.75 -10.35 21.83
CA ARG A 9 -2.37 -9.95 22.10
C ARG A 9 -1.71 -10.87 23.08
N VAL A 10 -0.39 -10.98 23.00
CA VAL A 10 0.41 -11.73 23.98
C VAL A 10 0.27 -11.08 25.36
N ASN A 11 0.13 -11.89 26.39
CA ASN A 11 0.17 -11.48 27.79
C ASN A 11 1.43 -12.06 28.43
N TYR A 12 2.42 -11.20 28.65
CA TYR A 12 3.70 -11.62 29.24
C TYR A 12 3.58 -11.85 30.73
N VAL A 13 4.07 -13.00 31.19
CA VAL A 13 4.13 -13.33 32.62
C VAL A 13 5.56 -13.68 33.02
N PRO A 14 5.97 -13.43 34.29
CA PRO A 14 7.29 -13.77 34.77
C PRO A 14 7.59 -15.27 34.61
N GLY A 15 8.79 -15.60 34.09
CA GLY A 15 9.20 -16.97 33.81
C GLY A 15 8.70 -17.62 32.53
N GLN A 16 7.91 -16.91 31.74
CA GLN A 16 7.48 -17.38 30.41
C GLN A 16 8.66 -17.43 29.43
N LEU A 17 8.80 -18.57 28.74
CA LEU A 17 9.68 -18.65 27.58
C LEU A 17 9.01 -17.96 26.38
N LEU A 18 9.69 -16.98 25.80
CA LEU A 18 9.21 -16.28 24.61
C LEU A 18 9.69 -16.98 23.34
N THR A 19 8.76 -17.23 22.46
CA THR A 19 9.04 -17.84 21.15
C THR A 19 8.99 -16.77 20.04
N ALA A 20 9.54 -17.10 18.86
CA ALA A 20 9.38 -16.24 17.67
C ALA A 20 7.90 -16.05 17.29
N ALA A 21 7.05 -17.04 17.57
CA ALA A 21 5.61 -16.95 17.34
C ALA A 21 4.94 -15.91 18.24
N ASP A 22 5.33 -15.84 19.53
CA ASP A 22 4.80 -14.85 20.47
C ASP A 22 5.19 -13.42 20.03
N LEU A 23 6.45 -13.21 19.65
CA LEU A 23 6.93 -11.91 19.18
C LEU A 23 6.22 -11.50 17.86
N LYS A 24 6.00 -12.44 16.96
CA LYS A 24 5.26 -12.21 15.73
C LYS A 24 3.79 -11.85 15.99
N ALA A 25 3.14 -12.58 16.90
CA ALA A 25 1.76 -12.31 17.30
C ALA A 25 1.59 -10.90 17.87
N GLU A 26 2.58 -10.40 18.64
CA GLU A 26 2.55 -9.03 19.15
C GLU A 26 2.67 -8.00 18.02
N GLN A 27 3.59 -8.18 17.07
CA GLN A 27 3.72 -7.30 15.91
C GLN A 27 2.43 -7.29 15.09
N GLU A 28 1.84 -8.45 14.83
CA GLU A 28 0.58 -8.59 14.10
C GLU A 28 -0.58 -7.89 14.82
N TYR A 29 -0.64 -7.99 16.16
CA TYR A 29 -1.65 -7.29 16.96
C TYR A 29 -1.58 -5.78 16.75
N PHE A 30 -0.39 -5.16 16.86
CA PHE A 30 -0.24 -3.71 16.69
C PHE A 30 -0.52 -3.27 15.25
N SER A 31 -0.02 -4.01 14.26
CA SER A 31 -0.29 -3.73 12.84
C SER A 31 -1.78 -3.82 12.51
N ALA A 32 -2.45 -4.88 12.98
CA ALA A 32 -3.89 -5.05 12.77
C ALA A 32 -4.72 -3.97 13.47
N ARG A 33 -4.31 -3.55 14.68
CA ARG A 33 -4.95 -2.46 15.42
C ARG A 33 -4.81 -1.13 14.68
N LEU A 34 -3.61 -0.82 14.18
CA LEU A 34 -3.36 0.41 13.41
C LEU A 34 -4.15 0.41 12.10
N ARG A 35 -4.11 -0.69 11.34
CA ARG A 35 -4.91 -0.83 10.11
C ARG A 35 -6.40 -0.65 10.37
N ARG A 36 -6.92 -1.22 11.46
CA ARG A 36 -8.31 -1.04 11.87
C ARG A 36 -8.61 0.42 12.22
N HIS A 37 -7.73 1.09 12.97
CA HIS A 37 -7.83 2.51 13.31
C HIS A 37 -7.88 3.36 12.03
N ASN A 38 -6.92 3.20 11.14
CA ASN A 38 -6.83 3.94 9.88
C ASN A 38 -8.09 3.75 9.04
N ARG A 39 -8.55 2.50 8.89
CA ARG A 39 -9.72 2.17 8.07
C ARG A 39 -11.02 2.75 8.64
N GLN A 40 -11.21 2.68 9.96
CA GLN A 40 -12.49 3.08 10.57
C GLN A 40 -12.59 4.57 10.88
N LEU A 41 -11.50 5.20 11.30
CA LEU A 41 -11.49 6.59 11.74
C LEU A 41 -11.01 7.54 10.66
N HIS A 42 -10.09 7.11 9.79
CA HIS A 42 -9.54 7.95 8.74
C HIS A 42 -10.08 7.61 7.35
N GLY A 43 -10.47 6.35 7.12
CA GLY A 43 -10.87 5.87 5.81
C GLY A 43 -9.72 5.82 4.80
N TRP A 44 -10.00 5.36 3.59
CA TRP A 44 -9.02 5.22 2.51
C TRP A 44 -8.86 6.53 1.72
N GLY A 45 -7.76 6.65 0.97
CA GLY A 45 -7.51 7.71 0.01
C GLY A 45 -6.26 8.53 0.32
N VAL A 46 -6.04 9.55 -0.49
CA VAL A 46 -4.90 10.47 -0.35
C VAL A 46 -5.11 11.37 0.86
N VAL A 47 -4.21 11.30 1.83
CA VAL A 47 -4.22 12.12 3.04
C VAL A 47 -3.66 13.52 2.75
N ARG A 48 -2.46 13.57 2.13
CA ARG A 48 -1.81 14.82 1.73
C ARG A 48 -0.80 14.58 0.60
N GLY A 49 -0.42 15.64 -0.10
CA GLY A 49 0.57 15.56 -1.20
C GLY A 49 0.07 14.70 -2.34
N LEU A 50 0.94 13.88 -2.92
CA LEU A 50 0.64 12.97 -4.04
C LEU A 50 -0.01 13.69 -5.23
N THR A 51 0.36 14.95 -5.45
CA THR A 51 -0.09 15.69 -6.63
C THR A 51 0.57 15.10 -7.87
N VAL A 52 -0.24 14.77 -8.85
CA VAL A 52 0.24 14.26 -10.14
C VAL A 52 0.14 15.38 -11.16
N THR A 53 1.22 15.62 -11.88
CA THR A 53 1.31 16.62 -12.94
C THR A 53 2.00 16.03 -14.18
N THR A 54 1.77 16.62 -15.36
CA THR A 54 2.53 16.28 -16.56
C THR A 54 3.86 17.03 -16.54
N ALA A 55 4.97 16.30 -16.66
CA ALA A 55 6.30 16.92 -16.78
C ALA A 55 6.58 17.36 -18.22
N ASN A 56 6.10 16.58 -19.20
CA ASN A 56 6.20 16.83 -20.64
C ASN A 56 5.10 16.03 -21.38
N SER A 57 5.18 15.96 -22.70
CA SER A 57 4.21 15.24 -23.55
C SER A 57 4.17 13.72 -23.35
N SER A 58 5.06 13.15 -22.56
CA SER A 58 5.19 11.69 -22.41
C SER A 58 5.43 11.22 -20.96
N GLU A 59 5.50 12.15 -20.00
CA GLU A 59 5.83 11.80 -18.61
C GLU A 59 4.93 12.52 -17.63
N ILE A 60 4.66 11.82 -16.52
CA ILE A 60 4.05 12.39 -15.32
C ILE A 60 5.06 12.44 -14.17
N VAL A 61 4.78 13.34 -13.25
CA VAL A 61 5.46 13.46 -11.96
C VAL A 61 4.44 13.26 -10.86
N ILE A 62 4.81 12.45 -9.86
CA ILE A 62 4.08 12.28 -8.62
C ILE A 62 4.89 12.95 -7.53
N GLU A 63 4.31 13.95 -6.86
CA GLU A 63 4.96 14.63 -5.74
C GLU A 63 4.88 13.78 -4.46
N PRO A 64 5.81 14.01 -3.50
CA PRO A 64 5.78 13.34 -2.20
C PRO A 64 4.44 13.48 -1.50
N GLY A 65 4.09 12.48 -0.70
CA GLY A 65 2.85 12.54 0.06
C GLY A 65 2.49 11.23 0.75
N ILE A 66 1.28 11.18 1.29
CA ILE A 66 0.79 10.08 2.12
C ILE A 66 -0.62 9.69 1.64
N ALA A 67 -0.87 8.40 1.59
CA ALA A 67 -2.19 7.82 1.37
C ALA A 67 -2.44 6.66 2.34
N ILE A 68 -3.71 6.31 2.50
CA ILE A 68 -4.17 5.11 3.21
C ILE A 68 -4.93 4.24 2.22
N ASP A 69 -4.58 2.97 2.12
CA ASP A 69 -5.30 2.02 1.27
C ASP A 69 -6.60 1.50 1.93
N CYS A 70 -7.34 0.67 1.22
CA CYS A 70 -8.59 0.11 1.72
C CYS A 70 -8.43 -0.91 2.84
N ALA A 71 -7.25 -1.51 2.97
CA ALA A 71 -6.91 -2.40 4.08
C ALA A 71 -6.47 -1.64 5.34
N GLY A 72 -6.18 -0.33 5.21
CA GLY A 72 -5.72 0.55 6.30
C GLY A 72 -4.21 0.70 6.38
N ASN A 73 -3.46 0.23 5.38
CA ASN A 73 -2.01 0.43 5.32
C ASN A 73 -1.70 1.87 4.92
N GLU A 74 -0.63 2.42 5.50
CA GLU A 74 -0.11 3.72 5.13
C GLU A 74 0.87 3.60 3.96
N ILE A 75 0.72 4.46 2.97
CA ILE A 75 1.60 4.55 1.80
C ILE A 75 2.34 5.88 1.87
N HIS A 76 3.64 5.83 2.13
CA HIS A 76 4.51 6.98 2.21
C HIS A 76 5.37 7.10 0.95
N VAL A 77 5.13 8.13 0.15
CA VAL A 77 5.98 8.51 -0.99
C VAL A 77 6.88 9.64 -0.53
N CYS A 78 8.13 9.33 -0.18
CA CYS A 78 9.07 10.27 0.41
C CYS A 78 9.76 11.17 -0.62
N ALA A 79 9.85 10.74 -1.88
CA ALA A 79 10.55 11.44 -2.93
C ALA A 79 9.66 11.56 -4.19
N ARG A 80 9.99 12.56 -5.01
CA ARG A 80 9.34 12.77 -6.31
C ARG A 80 9.61 11.59 -7.24
N LEU A 81 8.55 11.06 -7.85
CA LEU A 81 8.62 9.96 -8.81
C LEU A 81 8.31 10.45 -10.22
N ARG A 82 8.94 9.82 -11.22
CA ARG A 82 8.67 10.09 -12.64
C ARG A 82 8.32 8.79 -13.34
N TYR A 83 7.25 8.85 -14.16
CA TYR A 83 6.77 7.71 -14.93
C TYR A 83 6.48 8.13 -16.36
N LYS A 84 6.86 7.28 -17.32
CA LYS A 84 6.48 7.44 -18.73
C LYS A 84 5.03 7.01 -18.90
N ILE A 85 4.25 7.82 -19.59
CA ILE A 85 2.85 7.49 -19.93
C ILE A 85 2.87 6.48 -21.07
N PRO A 86 2.26 5.30 -20.93
CA PRO A 86 2.10 4.36 -22.02
C PRO A 86 1.32 5.00 -23.18
N ARG A 87 1.64 4.64 -24.41
CA ARG A 87 1.01 5.23 -25.61
C ARG A 87 -0.09 4.37 -26.24
N ASN A 88 -0.39 3.23 -25.62
CA ASN A 88 -1.35 2.24 -26.09
C ASN A 88 -2.80 2.70 -26.03
N LEU A 89 -3.15 3.57 -25.07
CA LEU A 89 -4.51 4.04 -24.86
C LEU A 89 -4.58 5.57 -24.72
N ALA A 90 -5.80 6.10 -24.84
CA ALA A 90 -6.08 7.52 -24.65
C ALA A 90 -6.35 7.89 -23.18
N MET A 91 -6.42 6.91 -22.29
CA MET A 91 -6.70 7.11 -20.88
C MET A 91 -5.99 6.05 -20.04
N HIS A 92 -5.39 6.49 -18.94
CA HIS A 92 -4.70 5.64 -17.96
C HIS A 92 -5.01 6.12 -16.54
N PHE A 93 -4.74 5.27 -15.57
CA PHE A 93 -4.88 5.54 -14.15
C PHE A 93 -3.53 5.40 -13.46
N VAL A 94 -3.17 6.41 -12.66
CA VAL A 94 -1.98 6.39 -11.81
C VAL A 94 -2.37 5.80 -10.48
N VAL A 95 -1.71 4.72 -10.10
CA VAL A 95 -2.06 3.95 -8.91
C VAL A 95 -0.89 3.83 -7.95
N LEU A 96 -1.21 3.68 -6.68
CA LEU A 96 -0.27 3.33 -5.62
C LEU A 96 -0.78 2.08 -4.91
N GLU A 97 0.11 1.17 -4.58
CA GLU A 97 -0.15 -0.05 -3.84
C GLU A 97 0.83 -0.17 -2.69
N TYR A 98 0.34 -0.49 -1.49
CA TYR A 98 1.19 -0.87 -0.37
C TYR A 98 1.93 -2.17 -0.70
N ALA A 99 3.21 -2.23 -0.38
CA ALA A 99 4.03 -3.40 -0.63
C ALA A 99 5.01 -3.64 0.51
N GLU A 100 5.22 -4.89 0.83
CA GLU A 100 6.25 -5.35 1.75
C GLU A 100 7.33 -6.10 0.97
N THR A 101 8.59 -5.88 1.35
CA THR A 101 9.73 -6.56 0.76
C THR A 101 10.53 -7.24 1.86
N ALA A 102 10.71 -8.55 1.74
CA ALA A 102 11.59 -9.30 2.62
C ALA A 102 13.07 -8.95 2.31
N ILE A 103 13.80 -8.50 3.33
CA ILE A 103 15.19 -8.05 3.21
C ILE A 103 16.07 -8.73 4.27
N SER A 104 17.39 -8.54 4.17
CA SER A 104 18.38 -9.13 5.08
C SER A 104 18.36 -10.67 5.04
N PRO A 105 18.74 -11.27 3.91
CA PRO A 105 18.82 -12.72 3.79
C PRO A 105 19.88 -13.29 4.75
N VAL A 106 19.55 -14.39 5.42
CA VAL A 106 20.47 -15.15 6.28
C VAL A 106 20.38 -16.62 5.89
N PRO A 107 21.52 -17.32 5.68
CA PRO A 107 21.50 -18.73 5.41
C PRO A 107 21.04 -19.50 6.64
N ILE A 108 20.12 -20.45 6.47
CA ILE A 108 19.80 -21.43 7.50
C ILE A 108 20.78 -22.58 7.35
N VAL A 109 21.64 -22.77 8.34
CA VAL A 109 22.50 -23.94 8.42
C VAL A 109 21.64 -25.11 8.89
N SER A 110 21.12 -25.91 7.96
CA SER A 110 20.57 -27.22 8.29
C SER A 110 21.75 -28.16 8.49
N GLY A 111 21.94 -28.70 9.69
CA GLY A 111 23.05 -29.60 9.99
C GLY A 111 22.97 -30.97 9.32
N ALA A 112 22.15 -31.18 8.31
CA ALA A 112 21.99 -32.41 7.58
C ALA A 112 22.79 -32.38 6.26
N PRO A 113 23.70 -33.35 6.00
CA PRO A 113 24.44 -33.41 4.76
C PRO A 113 23.52 -33.60 3.55
N GLY A 114 23.68 -32.74 2.53
CA GLY A 114 22.93 -32.84 1.27
C GLY A 114 21.61 -32.09 1.20
N VAL A 115 21.23 -31.31 2.21
CA VAL A 115 20.09 -30.39 2.16
C VAL A 115 20.56 -29.07 1.57
N ALA A 116 19.85 -28.56 0.57
CA ALA A 116 20.12 -27.23 0.01
C ALA A 116 20.04 -26.16 1.10
N GLU A 117 20.97 -25.21 1.08
CA GLU A 117 20.89 -24.04 1.99
C GLU A 117 19.61 -23.28 1.74
N GLU A 118 18.74 -23.23 2.74
CA GLU A 118 17.53 -22.44 2.71
C GLU A 118 17.86 -21.01 3.18
N VAL A 119 17.43 -20.01 2.42
CA VAL A 119 17.63 -18.60 2.77
C VAL A 119 16.38 -18.07 3.46
N CYS A 120 16.52 -17.62 4.70
CA CYS A 120 15.48 -16.89 5.41
C CYS A 120 15.74 -15.39 5.38
N PHE A 121 14.68 -14.62 5.25
CA PHE A 121 14.72 -13.17 5.41
C PHE A 121 14.32 -12.80 6.83
N ILE A 122 15.17 -12.04 7.51
CA ILE A 122 14.99 -11.69 8.93
C ILE A 122 14.37 -10.31 9.14
N ARG A 123 14.10 -9.56 8.06
CA ARG A 123 13.46 -8.24 8.12
C ARG A 123 12.45 -8.07 6.99
N ILE A 124 11.43 -7.30 7.27
CA ILE A 124 10.45 -6.84 6.28
C ILE A 124 10.59 -5.32 6.18
N GLN A 125 10.72 -4.81 4.96
CA GLN A 125 10.70 -3.40 4.66
C GLN A 125 9.33 -3.04 4.08
N GLU A 126 8.61 -2.14 4.75
CA GLU A 126 7.40 -1.54 4.22
C GLU A 126 7.74 -0.53 3.13
N GLY A 127 6.92 -0.48 2.11
CA GLY A 127 7.10 0.38 0.97
C GLY A 127 5.84 0.48 0.12
N PHE A 128 6.02 0.82 -1.13
CA PHE A 128 4.92 0.91 -2.09
C PHE A 128 5.38 0.58 -3.51
N ARG A 129 4.42 0.25 -4.36
CA ARG A 129 4.57 0.23 -5.81
C ARG A 129 3.73 1.34 -6.41
N ALA A 130 4.27 2.02 -7.40
CA ALA A 130 3.52 2.98 -8.20
C ALA A 130 3.52 2.53 -9.64
N ASP A 131 2.37 2.61 -10.31
CA ASP A 131 2.23 2.17 -11.69
C ASP A 131 1.20 3.01 -12.45
N ILE A 132 1.21 2.87 -13.77
CA ILE A 132 0.22 3.44 -14.68
C ILE A 132 -0.53 2.29 -15.34
N VAL A 133 -1.80 2.15 -15.00
CA VAL A 133 -2.66 1.03 -15.42
C VAL A 133 -3.80 1.49 -16.31
N ASP A 134 -4.37 0.58 -17.07
CA ASP A 134 -5.42 0.86 -18.05
C ASP A 134 -6.83 0.85 -17.44
N LEU A 135 -6.98 0.20 -16.28
CA LEU A 135 -8.25 0.09 -15.57
C LEU A 135 -8.17 0.73 -14.18
N ASP A 136 -9.23 1.42 -13.78
CA ASP A 136 -9.33 1.98 -12.43
C ASP A 136 -9.56 0.86 -11.40
N PRO A 137 -8.59 0.57 -10.51
CA PRO A 137 -8.75 -0.48 -9.51
C PRO A 137 -9.80 -0.12 -8.46
N THR A 138 -10.19 1.15 -8.36
CA THR A 138 -11.21 1.62 -7.41
C THR A 138 -12.62 1.65 -8.01
N SER A 139 -12.78 1.21 -9.25
CA SER A 139 -14.08 1.19 -9.94
C SER A 139 -15.18 0.40 -9.20
N GLY A 140 -14.80 -0.62 -8.42
CA GLY A 140 -15.70 -1.41 -7.56
C GLY A 140 -16.14 -0.71 -6.26
N HIS A 141 -15.63 0.50 -5.95
CA HIS A 141 -15.92 1.23 -4.71
C HIS A 141 -17.20 2.09 -4.79
N ARG A 142 -18.26 1.59 -5.41
CA ARG A 142 -19.53 2.33 -5.48
C ARG A 142 -20.03 2.67 -4.08
N GLY A 143 -20.26 3.98 -3.82
CA GLY A 143 -20.72 4.49 -2.53
C GLY A 143 -19.64 4.57 -1.43
N LYS A 144 -18.39 4.20 -1.71
CA LYS A 144 -17.27 4.29 -0.77
C LYS A 144 -16.33 5.42 -1.17
N ALA A 145 -16.69 6.65 -0.82
CA ALA A 145 -15.87 7.83 -1.11
C ALA A 145 -14.53 7.79 -0.33
N PRO A 146 -13.47 8.44 -0.84
CA PRO A 146 -12.26 8.67 -0.06
C PRO A 146 -12.56 9.36 1.27
N GLY A 147 -11.89 8.94 2.34
CA GLY A 147 -12.16 9.38 3.71
C GLY A 147 -13.24 8.56 4.44
N THR A 148 -13.85 7.57 3.79
CA THR A 148 -14.77 6.62 4.42
C THR A 148 -14.12 5.23 4.50
N PRO A 149 -14.64 4.31 5.33
CA PRO A 149 -14.15 2.93 5.35
C PRO A 149 -14.22 2.29 3.97
N GLY A 150 -13.07 1.80 3.49
CA GLY A 150 -12.95 1.14 2.19
C GLY A 150 -13.56 -0.27 2.15
N CYS A 151 -13.18 -1.05 1.14
CA CYS A 151 -13.61 -2.45 1.01
C CYS A 151 -12.97 -3.39 2.04
N GLY A 152 -11.88 -2.95 2.68
CA GLY A 152 -11.10 -3.76 3.64
C GLY A 152 -10.09 -4.70 2.99
N CYS A 153 -9.99 -4.71 1.67
CA CYS A 153 -9.05 -5.55 0.92
C CYS A 153 -7.80 -4.77 0.52
N LEU A 154 -6.68 -5.47 0.42
CA LEU A 154 -5.46 -4.93 -0.17
C LEU A 154 -5.61 -4.88 -1.69
N HIS A 155 -5.46 -3.72 -2.26
CA HIS A 155 -5.39 -3.47 -3.70
C HIS A 155 -4.89 -2.06 -3.98
N PRO A 156 -4.41 -1.76 -5.20
CA PRO A 156 -3.97 -0.42 -5.55
C PRO A 156 -5.07 0.62 -5.39
N ILE A 157 -4.69 1.84 -5.00
CA ILE A 157 -5.59 3.00 -4.99
C ILE A 157 -5.27 3.92 -6.16
N CYS A 158 -6.30 4.45 -6.81
CA CYS A 158 -6.15 5.41 -7.90
C CYS A 158 -5.96 6.82 -7.33
N ILE A 159 -4.83 7.47 -7.65
CA ILE A 159 -4.51 8.84 -7.21
C ILE A 159 -4.72 9.88 -8.30
N ALA A 160 -4.71 9.47 -9.57
CA ALA A 160 -4.99 10.34 -10.70
C ALA A 160 -5.47 9.55 -11.94
N ARG A 161 -6.23 10.21 -12.78
CA ARG A 161 -6.55 9.79 -14.13
C ARG A 161 -5.80 10.67 -15.12
N VAL A 162 -5.15 10.06 -16.10
CA VAL A 162 -4.41 10.75 -17.17
C VAL A 162 -5.14 10.50 -18.49
N LYS A 163 -5.56 11.56 -19.16
CA LYS A 163 -6.34 11.52 -20.40
C LYS A 163 -5.61 12.26 -21.52
N LYS A 164 -5.54 11.68 -22.71
CA LYS A 164 -5.04 12.35 -23.89
C LYS A 164 -6.05 13.41 -24.37
N GLY A 165 -5.61 14.64 -24.44
CA GLY A 165 -6.38 15.77 -24.95
C GLY A 165 -5.77 16.31 -26.25
N ILE A 166 -6.38 17.36 -26.80
CA ILE A 166 -5.93 18.01 -28.05
C ILE A 166 -4.52 18.62 -27.90
N HIS A 167 -4.22 19.18 -26.73
CA HIS A 167 -2.95 19.84 -26.41
C HIS A 167 -1.98 19.00 -25.57
N GLY A 168 -2.16 17.67 -25.53
CA GLY A 168 -1.36 16.76 -24.72
C GLY A 168 -2.14 16.05 -23.62
N TRP A 169 -1.44 15.51 -22.63
CA TRP A 169 -2.07 14.78 -21.53
C TRP A 169 -2.65 15.72 -20.47
N LYS A 170 -3.87 15.45 -20.04
CA LYS A 170 -4.53 16.12 -18.93
C LYS A 170 -4.57 15.18 -17.73
N VAL A 171 -4.23 15.70 -16.55
CA VAL A 171 -4.28 14.96 -15.27
C VAL A 171 -5.51 15.41 -14.49
N GLU A 172 -6.28 14.45 -14.00
CA GLU A 172 -7.40 14.64 -13.10
C GLU A 172 -7.10 13.87 -11.80
N LEU A 173 -6.91 14.60 -10.71
CA LEU A 173 -6.62 14.00 -9.41
C LEU A 173 -7.80 13.17 -8.90
N ARG A 174 -7.50 12.02 -8.31
CA ARG A 174 -8.45 11.04 -7.78
C ARG A 174 -8.11 10.67 -6.34
N GLY A 175 -8.99 9.93 -5.70
CA GLY A 175 -8.72 9.39 -4.38
C GLY A 175 -8.54 10.44 -3.27
N ARG A 176 -8.82 11.72 -3.53
CA ARG A 176 -8.69 12.81 -2.55
C ARG A 176 -9.77 12.70 -1.48
N ARG A 177 -9.36 12.72 -0.23
CA ARG A 177 -10.27 12.85 0.91
C ARG A 177 -10.85 14.27 0.90
N ARG A 178 -12.10 14.40 1.25
CA ARG A 178 -12.69 15.71 1.49
C ARG A 178 -12.11 16.27 2.80
N ALA A 179 -11.71 17.55 2.75
CA ALA A 179 -11.33 18.29 3.95
C ALA A 179 -12.55 18.51 4.84
#